data_231a78c8286a432da8ce11ec51e4ac48
#
_entry.id   231a78c8286a432da8ce11ec51e4ac48
#
_cell.length_a   1.000
_cell.length_b   1.000
_cell.length_c   1.000
_cell.angle_alpha   90.00
_cell.angle_beta   90.00
_cell.angle_gamma   90.00
#
_symmetry.space_group_name_H-M   'P 1'
#
loop_
_entity.id
_entity.type
_entity.pdbx_description
1 polymer ?
#
loop_
_entity_poly.entity_id
_entity_poly.type
_entity_poly.pdbx_seq_one_letter_code
_entity_poly.pdbx_strand_id
1 'polypeptide(L)'
;VTIVGRGADTLGSLAAFEADFRQHYYGLKGRVREARGATPGRGERALVTSGAIGPASLAWGARRTRIHGADRQRPVVRAADLAGDAVMEAWHAARSGPKVLVAMQTGVPEAWVDAAGRTLPSVPVVSARPRRPADLWKVAAAILSPAIAAEAWWRHGGSGMSPGALRLSARDLAAMPVPADGRAWARGARALRAWQRQPASAAARRAFAEAMCDAYRVPPGSPRGVLIDWWNAAVTRAARTVHGAGAARSIC
;
A
#
# COMPACT_ATOMS: atom_id res chain seq x y z
N VAL A 1 6.43 18.23 14.10
CA VAL A 1 7.54 18.03 13.13
C VAL A 1 7.12 18.66 11.82
N THR A 2 7.80 19.74 11.42
CA THR A 2 7.56 20.35 10.11
C THR A 2 8.21 19.46 9.05
N ILE A 3 7.40 18.94 8.12
CA ILE A 3 7.92 18.16 6.99
C ILE A 3 8.40 19.13 5.91
N VAL A 4 9.67 19.05 5.58
CA VAL A 4 10.24 19.83 4.48
C VAL A 4 10.12 18.99 3.19
N GLY A 5 9.10 19.28 2.41
CA GLY A 5 8.95 18.76 1.06
C GLY A 5 9.75 19.57 0.04
N ARG A 6 9.80 19.08 -1.20
CA ARG A 6 10.45 19.76 -2.34
C ARG A 6 9.49 20.80 -2.94
N GLY A 7 9.38 21.96 -2.29
CA GLY A 7 8.50 23.04 -2.76
C GLY A 7 7.03 22.61 -2.89
N ALA A 8 6.38 22.97 -4.00
CA ALA A 8 5.00 22.60 -4.30
C ALA A 8 4.84 21.18 -4.90
N ASP A 9 5.91 20.42 -5.10
CA ASP A 9 5.85 19.09 -5.72
C ASP A 9 5.18 18.08 -4.79
N THR A 10 4.23 17.33 -5.33
CA THR A 10 3.50 16.29 -4.62
C THR A 10 3.70 14.91 -5.29
N LEU A 11 3.32 13.84 -4.61
CA LEU A 11 3.38 12.49 -5.17
C LEU A 11 2.53 12.34 -6.44
N GLY A 12 1.48 13.15 -6.59
CA GLY A 12 0.63 13.20 -7.79
C GLY A 12 1.38 13.66 -9.05
N SER A 13 2.49 14.40 -8.92
CA SER A 13 3.34 14.74 -10.07
C SER A 13 4.14 13.54 -10.60
N LEU A 14 4.36 12.51 -9.76
CA LEU A 14 5.18 11.34 -10.06
C LEU A 14 4.37 10.08 -10.37
N ALA A 15 3.14 9.98 -9.86
CA ALA A 15 2.29 8.82 -10.02
C ALA A 15 0.82 9.20 -10.19
N ALA A 16 0.07 8.39 -10.92
CA ALA A 16 -1.39 8.41 -10.90
C ALA A 16 -1.88 7.59 -9.70
N PHE A 17 -2.76 8.19 -8.89
CA PHE A 17 -3.40 7.54 -7.75
C PHE A 17 -4.86 7.30 -8.07
N GLU A 18 -5.30 6.07 -7.98
CA GLU A 18 -6.65 5.67 -8.36
C GLU A 18 -7.22 4.69 -7.33
N ALA A 19 -8.43 4.99 -6.88
CA ALA A 19 -9.24 4.04 -6.12
C ALA A 19 -10.29 3.45 -7.05
N ASP A 20 -10.51 2.15 -6.97
CA ASP A 20 -11.53 1.51 -7.78
C ASP A 20 -12.94 1.80 -7.23
N PHE A 21 -13.94 1.84 -8.12
CA PHE A 21 -15.32 2.13 -7.83
C PHE A 21 -16.13 0.84 -7.60
N ARG A 22 -17.32 1.00 -7.02
CA ARG A 22 -18.26 -0.12 -6.79
C ARG A 22 -18.55 -0.93 -8.05
N GLN A 23 -18.62 -0.29 -9.22
CA GLN A 23 -18.82 -0.98 -10.50
C GLN A 23 -17.78 -2.07 -10.76
N HIS A 24 -16.49 -1.82 -10.45
CA HIS A 24 -15.44 -2.82 -10.62
C HIS A 24 -15.59 -3.98 -9.62
N TYR A 25 -16.03 -3.67 -8.37
CA TYR A 25 -16.33 -4.71 -7.39
C TYR A 25 -17.46 -5.62 -7.88
N TYR A 26 -18.59 -5.04 -8.32
CA TYR A 26 -19.71 -5.82 -8.82
C TYR A 26 -19.41 -6.52 -10.15
N GLY A 27 -18.63 -5.92 -11.03
CA GLY A 27 -18.16 -6.52 -12.27
C GLY A 27 -17.33 -7.79 -12.07
N LEU A 28 -16.73 -7.97 -10.88
CA LEU A 28 -16.02 -9.20 -10.53
C LEU A 28 -16.93 -10.32 -10.00
N LYS A 29 -18.23 -10.07 -9.78
CA LYS A 29 -19.15 -11.10 -9.26
C LYS A 29 -19.21 -12.29 -10.21
N GLY A 30 -18.98 -13.51 -9.67
CA GLY A 30 -18.91 -14.74 -10.44
C GLY A 30 -17.58 -14.98 -11.19
N ARG A 31 -16.67 -13.98 -11.24
CA ARG A 31 -15.40 -14.03 -11.98
C ARG A 31 -14.17 -14.20 -11.08
N VAL A 32 -14.37 -14.17 -9.76
CA VAL A 32 -13.29 -14.42 -8.78
C VAL A 32 -13.22 -15.91 -8.49
N ARG A 33 -12.04 -16.48 -8.67
CA ARG A 33 -11.74 -17.90 -8.43
C ARG A 33 -10.80 -18.06 -7.26
N GLU A 34 -10.65 -19.29 -6.76
CA GLU A 34 -9.60 -19.67 -5.81
C GLU A 34 -8.41 -20.22 -6.61
N ALA A 35 -7.20 -19.73 -6.35
CA ALA A 35 -5.99 -20.25 -6.97
C ALA A 35 -5.72 -21.69 -6.51
N ARG A 36 -5.29 -22.57 -7.42
CA ARG A 36 -4.95 -23.97 -7.10
C ARG A 36 -3.63 -24.10 -6.34
N GLY A 37 -2.69 -23.20 -6.56
CA GLY A 37 -1.35 -23.22 -5.97
C GLY A 37 -1.10 -22.09 -4.97
N ALA A 38 0.11 -22.06 -4.42
CA ALA A 38 0.57 -20.99 -3.52
C ALA A 38 0.76 -19.64 -4.22
N THR A 39 0.86 -19.64 -5.54
CA THR A 39 0.96 -18.45 -6.41
C THR A 39 -0.10 -18.49 -7.49
N PRO A 40 -0.51 -17.33 -8.05
CA PRO A 40 -1.39 -17.29 -9.20
C PRO A 40 -0.84 -18.09 -10.38
N GLY A 41 -1.69 -18.87 -11.02
CA GLY A 41 -1.37 -19.64 -12.22
C GLY A 41 -1.12 -18.76 -13.46
N ARG A 42 -0.79 -19.41 -14.57
CA ARG A 42 -0.64 -18.71 -15.86
C ARG A 42 -1.94 -17.99 -16.25
N GLY A 43 -1.86 -16.70 -16.56
CA GLY A 43 -3.01 -15.88 -16.91
C GLY A 43 -3.87 -15.44 -15.73
N GLU A 44 -3.53 -15.83 -14.50
CA GLU A 44 -4.18 -15.39 -13.27
C GLU A 44 -3.48 -14.17 -12.66
N ARG A 45 -4.28 -13.29 -12.03
CA ARG A 45 -3.79 -12.18 -11.19
C ARG A 45 -4.37 -12.35 -9.80
N ALA A 46 -3.53 -12.20 -8.78
CA ALA A 46 -3.99 -12.19 -7.39
C ALA A 46 -4.91 -10.98 -7.16
N LEU A 47 -6.10 -11.21 -6.64
CA LEU A 47 -6.99 -10.12 -6.22
C LEU A 47 -6.68 -9.76 -4.76
N VAL A 48 -6.25 -8.51 -4.54
CA VAL A 48 -5.75 -8.04 -3.25
C VAL A 48 -6.75 -7.10 -2.60
N THR A 49 -7.19 -7.45 -1.40
CA THR A 49 -8.04 -6.61 -0.54
C THR A 49 -7.21 -5.79 0.44
N SER A 50 -7.75 -4.71 0.98
CA SER A 50 -7.08 -3.87 1.98
C SER A 50 -6.54 -4.67 3.17
N GLY A 51 -7.32 -5.64 3.65
CA GLY A 51 -6.91 -6.47 4.80
C GLY A 51 -5.72 -7.39 4.54
N ALA A 52 -5.31 -7.56 3.28
CA ALA A 52 -4.12 -8.34 2.91
C ALA A 52 -2.87 -7.48 2.76
N ILE A 53 -3.00 -6.14 2.75
CA ILE A 53 -1.89 -5.21 2.60
C ILE A 53 -1.41 -4.81 4.00
N GLY A 54 -0.14 -4.98 4.28
CA GLY A 54 0.54 -4.47 5.47
C GLY A 54 1.70 -3.54 5.09
N PRO A 55 2.39 -2.97 6.09
CA PRO A 55 3.57 -2.17 5.84
C PRO A 55 4.66 -3.00 5.15
N ALA A 56 4.99 -2.67 3.91
CA ALA A 56 5.95 -3.38 3.05
C ALA A 56 5.70 -4.91 2.96
N SER A 57 4.47 -5.38 3.16
CA SER A 57 4.14 -6.80 3.17
C SER A 57 2.78 -7.10 2.54
N LEU A 58 2.61 -8.33 2.06
CA LEU A 58 1.35 -8.81 1.49
C LEU A 58 1.01 -10.18 2.08
N ALA A 59 -0.17 -10.29 2.67
CA ALA A 59 -0.70 -11.52 3.27
C ALA A 59 -1.69 -12.27 2.36
N TRP A 60 -1.64 -12.05 1.05
CA TRP A 60 -2.45 -12.83 0.10
C TRP A 60 -2.07 -14.31 0.19
N GLY A 61 -3.08 -15.15 0.36
CA GLY A 61 -2.88 -16.57 0.58
C GLY A 61 -2.60 -16.98 2.03
N ALA A 62 -2.18 -16.06 2.88
CA ALA A 62 -1.98 -16.33 4.31
C ALA A 62 -3.24 -16.06 5.15
N ARG A 63 -4.12 -15.19 4.66
CA ARG A 63 -5.36 -14.80 5.34
C ARG A 63 -6.57 -14.95 4.43
N ARG A 64 -7.67 -15.47 4.98
CA ARG A 64 -8.96 -15.48 4.28
C ARG A 64 -9.52 -14.06 4.14
N THR A 65 -10.15 -13.81 3.02
CA THR A 65 -10.84 -12.55 2.73
C THR A 65 -12.25 -12.86 2.20
N ARG A 66 -13.23 -12.04 2.59
CA ARG A 66 -14.59 -12.20 2.10
C ARG A 66 -14.80 -11.35 0.86
N ILE A 67 -15.16 -11.99 -0.25
CA ILE A 67 -15.41 -11.32 -1.54
C ILE A 67 -16.74 -11.85 -2.08
N HIS A 68 -17.69 -10.94 -2.35
CA HIS A 68 -19.04 -11.28 -2.84
C HIS A 68 -19.74 -12.34 -1.98
N GLY A 69 -19.59 -12.26 -0.65
CA GLY A 69 -20.22 -13.18 0.29
C GLY A 69 -19.51 -14.52 0.48
N ALA A 70 -18.47 -14.82 -0.31
CA ALA A 70 -17.70 -16.05 -0.21
C ALA A 70 -16.33 -15.80 0.45
N ASP A 71 -15.93 -16.69 1.36
CA ASP A 71 -14.60 -16.69 1.95
C ASP A 71 -13.61 -17.32 0.98
N ARG A 72 -12.53 -16.60 0.70
CA ARG A 72 -11.46 -17.00 -0.19
C ARG A 72 -10.12 -16.82 0.47
N GLN A 73 -9.21 -17.76 0.25
CA GLN A 73 -7.85 -17.65 0.76
C GLN A 73 -6.89 -17.08 -0.28
N ARG A 74 -7.04 -17.51 -1.52
CA ARG A 74 -6.18 -17.12 -2.66
C ARG A 74 -7.03 -16.64 -3.84
N PRO A 75 -7.76 -15.53 -3.68
CA PRO A 75 -8.63 -15.04 -4.74
C PRO A 75 -7.80 -14.60 -5.95
N VAL A 76 -8.22 -15.05 -7.14
CA VAL A 76 -7.62 -14.70 -8.43
C VAL A 76 -8.68 -14.32 -9.44
N VAL A 77 -8.26 -13.54 -10.44
CA VAL A 77 -9.04 -13.18 -11.64
C VAL A 77 -8.22 -13.51 -12.87
N ARG A 78 -8.85 -14.05 -13.90
CA ARG A 78 -8.26 -14.28 -15.22
C ARG A 78 -8.77 -13.24 -16.21
N ALA A 79 -7.91 -12.76 -17.10
CA ALA A 79 -8.33 -11.88 -18.18
C ALA A 79 -9.43 -12.51 -19.05
N ALA A 80 -9.33 -13.82 -19.31
CA ALA A 80 -10.33 -14.56 -20.09
C ALA A 80 -11.73 -14.58 -19.44
N ASP A 81 -11.83 -14.50 -18.11
CA ASP A 81 -13.11 -14.47 -17.41
C ASP A 81 -13.79 -13.09 -17.50
N LEU A 82 -13.10 -12.08 -18.03
CA LEU A 82 -13.59 -10.71 -18.24
C LEU A 82 -13.93 -10.44 -19.71
N ALA A 83 -13.62 -11.38 -20.61
CA ALA A 83 -13.85 -11.22 -22.03
C ALA A 83 -15.32 -10.90 -22.37
N GLY A 84 -15.52 -9.93 -23.25
CA GLY A 84 -16.84 -9.42 -23.63
C GLY A 84 -17.41 -8.34 -22.70
N ASP A 85 -16.69 -7.97 -21.62
CA ASP A 85 -17.04 -6.85 -20.76
C ASP A 85 -15.98 -5.76 -20.88
N ALA A 86 -16.19 -4.83 -21.81
CA ALA A 86 -15.21 -3.79 -22.16
C ALA A 86 -14.75 -2.95 -20.95
N VAL A 87 -15.64 -2.71 -19.97
CA VAL A 87 -15.30 -1.97 -18.75
C VAL A 87 -14.32 -2.76 -17.89
N MET A 88 -14.58 -4.05 -17.71
CA MET A 88 -13.74 -4.91 -16.89
C MET A 88 -12.43 -5.30 -17.59
N GLU A 89 -12.43 -5.44 -18.90
CA GLU A 89 -11.21 -5.61 -19.70
C GLU A 89 -10.30 -4.39 -19.60
N ALA A 90 -10.84 -3.19 -19.75
CA ALA A 90 -10.10 -1.95 -19.62
C ALA A 90 -9.55 -1.76 -18.18
N TRP A 91 -10.37 -2.05 -17.17
CA TRP A 91 -9.95 -2.05 -15.76
C TRP A 91 -8.79 -3.02 -15.52
N HIS A 92 -8.90 -4.25 -15.98
CA HIS A 92 -7.87 -5.28 -15.85
C HIS A 92 -6.56 -4.83 -16.50
N ALA A 93 -6.62 -4.36 -17.74
CA ALA A 93 -5.46 -3.86 -18.46
C ALA A 93 -4.78 -2.70 -17.73
N ALA A 94 -5.57 -1.73 -17.27
CA ALA A 94 -5.08 -0.57 -16.53
C ALA A 94 -4.45 -0.94 -15.18
N ARG A 95 -4.84 -2.06 -14.55
CA ARG A 95 -4.33 -2.51 -13.23
C ARG A 95 -3.27 -3.59 -13.31
N SER A 96 -2.92 -4.09 -14.49
CA SER A 96 -1.99 -5.22 -14.68
C SER A 96 -0.51 -4.83 -14.74
N GLY A 97 -0.15 -3.56 -14.61
CA GLY A 97 1.26 -3.09 -14.61
C GLY A 97 1.87 -2.99 -13.20
N PRO A 98 3.18 -2.68 -13.14
CA PRO A 98 3.87 -2.35 -11.89
C PRO A 98 3.19 -1.18 -11.16
N LYS A 99 2.96 -1.33 -9.86
CA LYS A 99 2.23 -0.36 -9.04
C LYS A 99 2.52 -0.52 -7.55
N VAL A 100 2.10 0.46 -6.77
CA VAL A 100 2.04 0.38 -5.31
C VAL A 100 0.57 0.19 -4.93
N LEU A 101 0.26 -0.83 -4.16
CA LEU A 101 -1.06 -1.01 -3.54
C LEU A 101 -1.05 -0.40 -2.15
N VAL A 102 -2.05 0.41 -1.85
CA VAL A 102 -2.18 1.13 -0.57
C VAL A 102 -3.53 0.80 0.05
N ALA A 103 -3.53 0.38 1.30
CA ALA A 103 -4.75 0.18 2.09
C ALA A 103 -5.30 1.54 2.55
N MET A 104 -6.60 1.76 2.37
CA MET A 104 -7.22 3.07 2.62
C MET A 104 -7.51 3.38 4.09
N GLN A 105 -7.73 2.35 4.92
CA GLN A 105 -8.15 2.53 6.32
C GLN A 105 -7.24 1.72 7.24
N THR A 106 -6.30 2.41 7.86
CA THR A 106 -5.22 1.79 8.62
C THR A 106 -4.77 2.70 9.76
N GLY A 107 -3.98 2.16 10.70
CA GLY A 107 -3.39 2.96 11.78
C GLY A 107 -2.19 3.80 11.34
N VAL A 108 -1.51 3.42 10.27
CA VAL A 108 -0.44 4.15 9.56
C VAL A 108 -0.57 3.82 8.08
N PRO A 109 0.01 4.59 7.16
CA PRO A 109 0.02 4.18 5.76
C PRO A 109 0.60 2.77 5.58
N GLU A 110 -0.18 1.88 5.00
CA GLU A 110 0.19 0.50 4.70
C GLU A 110 0.20 0.32 3.19
N ALA A 111 1.33 -0.12 2.66
CA ALA A 111 1.51 -0.27 1.23
C ALA A 111 2.46 -1.42 0.89
N TRP A 112 2.27 -1.95 -0.30
CA TRP A 112 3.11 -3.01 -0.85
C TRP A 112 3.38 -2.74 -2.34
N VAL A 113 4.61 -3.03 -2.80
CA VAL A 113 5.04 -2.81 -4.18
C VAL A 113 4.84 -4.08 -5.00
N ASP A 114 3.95 -4.01 -5.98
CA ASP A 114 3.82 -5.02 -7.03
C ASP A 114 4.72 -4.65 -8.22
N ALA A 115 6.00 -4.97 -8.10
CA ALA A 115 6.97 -4.66 -9.15
C ALA A 115 6.77 -5.49 -10.43
N ALA A 116 6.12 -6.64 -10.32
CA ALA A 116 5.88 -7.55 -11.45
C ALA A 116 4.50 -7.35 -12.10
N GLY A 117 3.63 -6.53 -11.53
CA GLY A 117 2.27 -6.32 -12.03
C GLY A 117 1.38 -7.56 -11.95
N ARG A 118 1.59 -8.42 -10.95
CA ARG A 118 0.89 -9.73 -10.83
C ARG A 118 -0.38 -9.67 -9.99
N THR A 119 -0.76 -8.49 -9.52
CA THR A 119 -1.92 -8.32 -8.67
C THR A 119 -2.94 -7.36 -9.27
N LEU A 120 -4.18 -7.48 -8.82
CA LEU A 120 -5.27 -6.55 -9.07
C LEU A 120 -5.77 -6.01 -7.72
N PRO A 121 -6.06 -4.72 -7.59
CA PRO A 121 -6.68 -4.17 -6.40
C PRO A 121 -8.14 -4.57 -6.33
N SER A 122 -8.64 -4.86 -5.14
CA SER A 122 -10.07 -4.92 -4.84
C SER A 122 -10.49 -3.64 -4.11
N VAL A 123 -11.75 -3.28 -4.19
CA VAL A 123 -12.28 -2.13 -3.43
C VAL A 123 -12.30 -2.49 -1.93
N PRO A 124 -11.82 -1.64 -1.00
CA PRO A 124 -11.21 -0.33 -1.19
C PRO A 124 -9.66 -0.39 -1.10
N VAL A 125 -8.99 -0.48 -2.23
CA VAL A 125 -7.53 -0.38 -2.32
C VAL A 125 -7.19 0.76 -3.29
N VAL A 126 -6.23 1.62 -2.92
CA VAL A 126 -5.67 2.61 -3.85
C VAL A 126 -4.49 1.99 -4.58
N SER A 127 -4.44 2.15 -5.89
CA SER A 127 -3.27 1.84 -6.69
C SER A 127 -2.55 3.13 -7.09
N ALA A 128 -1.24 3.20 -6.80
CA ALA A 128 -0.36 4.26 -7.27
C ALA A 128 0.51 3.72 -8.41
N ARG A 129 0.31 4.24 -9.62
CA ARG A 129 1.08 3.87 -10.82
C ARG A 129 2.07 4.98 -11.15
N PRO A 130 3.37 4.74 -11.02
CA PRO A 130 4.37 5.75 -11.32
C PRO A 130 4.34 6.08 -12.82
N ARG A 131 4.54 7.37 -13.15
CA ARG A 131 4.64 7.83 -14.54
C ARG A 131 5.93 7.35 -15.20
N ARG A 132 6.99 7.14 -14.41
CA ARG A 132 8.25 6.54 -14.84
C ARG A 132 8.53 5.29 -14.01
N PRO A 133 8.85 4.14 -14.62
CA PRO A 133 9.11 2.89 -13.90
C PRO A 133 10.18 3.02 -12.81
N ALA A 134 11.19 3.88 -13.02
CA ALA A 134 12.25 4.15 -12.05
C ALA A 134 11.76 4.77 -10.72
N ASP A 135 10.57 5.38 -10.71
CA ASP A 135 10.03 6.03 -9.52
C ASP A 135 9.16 5.10 -8.65
N LEU A 136 8.92 3.86 -9.08
CA LEU A 136 8.05 2.90 -8.37
C LEU A 136 8.42 2.76 -6.89
N TRP A 137 9.67 2.47 -6.59
CA TRP A 137 10.15 2.28 -5.22
C TRP A 137 10.28 3.61 -4.47
N LYS A 138 10.51 4.71 -5.17
CA LYS A 138 10.54 6.05 -4.57
C LYS A 138 9.15 6.47 -4.09
N VAL A 139 8.13 6.31 -4.93
CA VAL A 139 6.73 6.61 -4.56
C VAL A 139 6.32 5.78 -3.35
N ALA A 140 6.57 4.48 -3.36
CA ALA A 140 6.26 3.60 -2.22
C ALA A 140 7.02 4.01 -0.95
N ALA A 141 8.32 4.38 -1.08
CA ALA A 141 9.11 4.82 0.06
C ALA A 141 8.57 6.11 0.69
N ALA A 142 8.11 7.06 -0.13
CA ALA A 142 7.47 8.25 0.39
C ALA A 142 6.20 7.90 1.18
N ILE A 143 5.29 7.10 0.59
CA ILE A 143 4.01 6.71 1.23
C ILE A 143 4.24 6.04 2.59
N LEU A 144 5.21 5.12 2.68
CA LEU A 144 5.48 4.34 3.90
C LEU A 144 6.35 5.07 4.92
N SER A 145 6.88 6.26 4.61
CA SER A 145 7.85 6.94 5.48
C SER A 145 7.26 7.39 6.82
N PRO A 146 8.08 7.46 7.89
CA PRO A 146 7.65 8.02 9.17
C PRO A 146 7.12 9.45 9.03
N ALA A 147 7.74 10.26 8.17
CA ALA A 147 7.35 11.65 7.95
C ALA A 147 5.94 11.76 7.36
N ILE A 148 5.63 10.98 6.30
CA ILE A 148 4.28 10.96 5.71
C ILE A 148 3.28 10.33 6.67
N ALA A 149 3.65 9.34 7.47
CA ALA A 149 2.78 8.80 8.51
C ALA A 149 2.37 9.87 9.54
N ALA A 150 3.30 10.69 10.00
CA ALA A 150 3.01 11.79 10.92
C ALA A 150 2.13 12.86 10.26
N GLU A 151 2.41 13.24 9.01
CA GLU A 151 1.61 14.18 8.23
C GLU A 151 0.19 13.67 8.02
N ALA A 152 0.05 12.39 7.67
CA ALA A 152 -1.25 11.75 7.51
C ALA A 152 -2.06 11.77 8.81
N TRP A 153 -1.42 11.50 9.94
CA TRP A 153 -2.06 11.61 11.25
C TRP A 153 -2.46 13.03 11.61
N TRP A 154 -1.61 13.99 11.33
CA TRP A 154 -1.91 15.39 11.56
C TRP A 154 -3.13 15.87 10.78
N ARG A 155 -3.23 15.47 9.51
CA ARG A 155 -4.32 15.92 8.61
C ARG A 155 -5.59 15.09 8.73
N HIS A 156 -5.47 13.79 8.95
CA HIS A 156 -6.55 12.82 8.80
C HIS A 156 -6.79 11.94 10.03
N GLY A 157 -6.11 12.20 11.16
CA GLY A 157 -6.31 11.46 12.39
C GLY A 157 -7.77 11.49 12.83
N GLY A 158 -8.35 10.33 13.15
CA GLY A 158 -9.75 10.19 13.51
C GLY A 158 -10.75 10.16 12.33
N SER A 159 -10.29 10.28 11.07
CA SER A 159 -11.17 10.18 9.89
C SER A 159 -11.56 8.74 9.52
N GLY A 160 -10.94 7.74 10.15
CA GLY A 160 -11.24 6.33 9.93
C GLY A 160 -12.51 5.86 10.64
N MET A 161 -13.03 4.70 10.24
CA MET A 161 -14.25 4.10 10.82
C MET A 161 -14.05 3.48 12.20
N SER A 162 -12.84 3.42 12.72
CA SER A 162 -12.54 2.93 14.06
C SER A 162 -11.58 3.88 14.79
N PRO A 163 -11.65 3.95 16.15
CA PRO A 163 -10.70 4.72 16.93
C PRO A 163 -9.26 4.35 16.58
N GLY A 164 -8.40 5.35 16.40
CA GLY A 164 -7.01 5.12 16.05
C GLY A 164 -6.73 4.74 14.60
N ALA A 165 -7.72 4.85 13.70
CA ALA A 165 -7.56 4.69 12.27
C ALA A 165 -7.64 6.03 11.54
N LEU A 166 -6.89 6.13 10.45
CA LEU A 166 -6.99 7.20 9.47
C LEU A 166 -7.52 6.64 8.15
N ARG A 167 -8.18 7.48 7.37
CA ARG A 167 -8.61 7.15 6.01
C ARG A 167 -7.87 8.02 5.03
N LEU A 168 -7.15 7.38 4.09
CA LEU A 168 -6.43 8.08 3.03
C LEU A 168 -7.05 7.75 1.68
N SER A 169 -7.60 8.76 1.04
CA SER A 169 -8.10 8.64 -0.34
C SER A 169 -6.95 8.71 -1.35
N ALA A 170 -7.24 8.39 -2.61
CA ALA A 170 -6.29 8.58 -3.70
C ALA A 170 -5.85 10.06 -3.83
N ARG A 171 -6.76 11.00 -3.57
CA ARG A 171 -6.48 12.45 -3.59
C ARG A 171 -5.54 12.85 -2.45
N ASP A 172 -5.77 12.33 -1.24
CA ASP A 172 -4.92 12.63 -0.08
C ASP A 172 -3.50 12.12 -0.31
N LEU A 173 -3.34 10.90 -0.82
CA LEU A 173 -2.04 10.33 -1.17
C LEU A 173 -1.34 11.12 -2.28
N ALA A 174 -2.07 11.53 -3.32
CA ALA A 174 -1.52 12.34 -4.40
C ALA A 174 -1.04 13.71 -3.91
N ALA A 175 -1.69 14.29 -2.90
CA ALA A 175 -1.34 15.60 -2.32
C ALA A 175 -0.16 15.54 -1.33
N MET A 176 0.34 14.36 -0.96
CA MET A 176 1.49 14.24 -0.05
C MET A 176 2.76 14.81 -0.70
N PRO A 177 3.58 15.55 0.07
CA PRO A 177 4.79 16.16 -0.45
C PRO A 177 5.85 15.13 -0.85
N VAL A 178 6.65 15.42 -1.87
CA VAL A 178 7.83 14.62 -2.21
C VAL A 178 9.01 14.98 -1.30
N PRO A 179 9.93 14.03 -1.03
CA PRO A 179 11.13 14.31 -0.24
C PRO A 179 12.04 15.40 -0.85
N ALA A 180 12.63 16.24 0.00
CA ALA A 180 13.52 17.32 -0.41
C ALA A 180 14.90 16.84 -0.84
N ASP A 181 15.44 15.76 -0.22
CA ASP A 181 16.76 15.20 -0.57
C ASP A 181 16.60 13.97 -1.46
N GLY A 182 16.86 14.13 -2.75
CA GLY A 182 16.75 13.08 -3.75
C GLY A 182 17.74 11.92 -3.57
N ARG A 183 18.94 12.15 -3.00
CA ARG A 183 19.92 11.10 -2.72
C ARG A 183 19.49 10.24 -1.53
N ALA A 184 19.05 10.88 -0.46
CA ALA A 184 18.51 10.19 0.70
C ALA A 184 17.24 9.41 0.32
N TRP A 185 16.37 9.99 -0.50
CA TRP A 185 15.19 9.30 -1.03
C TRP A 185 15.53 8.04 -1.83
N ALA A 186 16.56 8.12 -2.69
CA ALA A 186 17.04 6.95 -3.41
C ALA A 186 17.59 5.85 -2.46
N ARG A 187 18.26 6.24 -1.35
CA ARG A 187 18.65 5.30 -0.28
C ARG A 187 17.42 4.66 0.37
N GLY A 188 16.42 5.47 0.72
CA GLY A 188 15.16 5.00 1.29
C GLY A 188 14.42 4.01 0.38
N ALA A 189 14.37 4.28 -0.92
CA ALA A 189 13.78 3.36 -1.91
C ALA A 189 14.50 2.00 -1.95
N ARG A 190 15.85 1.98 -1.86
CA ARG A 190 16.62 0.73 -1.76
C ARG A 190 16.39 0.00 -0.44
N ALA A 191 16.34 0.74 0.67
CA ALA A 191 16.05 0.18 1.99
C ALA A 191 14.64 -0.41 2.06
N LEU A 192 13.63 0.24 1.46
CA LEU A 192 12.29 -0.32 1.33
C LEU A 192 12.29 -1.63 0.55
N ARG A 193 13.01 -1.70 -0.56
CA ARG A 193 13.12 -2.93 -1.33
C ARG A 193 13.74 -4.08 -0.53
N ALA A 194 14.72 -3.78 0.33
CA ALA A 194 15.29 -4.76 1.24
C ALA A 194 14.28 -5.17 2.33
N TRP A 195 13.58 -4.19 2.93
CA TRP A 195 12.56 -4.46 3.93
C TRP A 195 11.41 -5.30 3.36
N GLN A 196 10.89 -4.99 2.17
CA GLN A 196 9.81 -5.77 1.55
C GLN A 196 10.22 -7.25 1.29
N ARG A 197 11.51 -7.53 1.06
CA ARG A 197 12.01 -8.91 0.95
C ARG A 197 12.10 -9.64 2.30
N GLN A 198 12.26 -8.88 3.38
CA GLN A 198 12.39 -9.37 4.75
C GLN A 198 11.49 -8.57 5.70
N PRO A 199 10.15 -8.70 5.60
CA PRO A 199 9.20 -7.82 6.32
C PRO A 199 9.34 -7.90 7.84
N ALA A 200 9.81 -9.03 8.38
CA ALA A 200 10.05 -9.23 9.81
C ALA A 200 11.34 -8.57 10.31
N SER A 201 12.26 -8.13 9.43
CA SER A 201 13.54 -7.54 9.81
C SER A 201 13.37 -6.15 10.42
N ALA A 202 13.55 -6.04 11.74
CA ALA A 202 13.56 -4.75 12.44
C ALA A 202 14.71 -3.85 11.96
N ALA A 203 15.88 -4.43 11.64
CA ALA A 203 17.03 -3.71 11.13
C ALA A 203 16.75 -3.08 9.75
N ALA A 204 16.16 -3.86 8.80
CA ALA A 204 15.81 -3.34 7.49
C ALA A 204 14.75 -2.22 7.58
N ARG A 205 13.76 -2.38 8.45
CA ARG A 205 12.74 -1.36 8.72
C ARG A 205 13.33 -0.09 9.32
N ARG A 206 14.25 -0.21 10.28
CA ARG A 206 14.93 0.93 10.90
C ARG A 206 15.79 1.67 9.88
N ALA A 207 16.59 0.98 9.09
CA ALA A 207 17.41 1.58 8.03
C ALA A 207 16.54 2.35 7.01
N PHE A 208 15.37 1.81 6.67
CA PHE A 208 14.39 2.52 5.85
C PHE A 208 13.90 3.81 6.53
N ALA A 209 13.48 3.73 7.79
CA ALA A 209 12.95 4.88 8.54
C ALA A 209 13.97 6.01 8.63
N GLU A 210 15.23 5.70 8.94
CA GLU A 210 16.32 6.66 9.04
C GLU A 210 16.60 7.33 7.68
N ALA A 211 16.72 6.55 6.61
CA ALA A 211 16.93 7.09 5.27
C ALA A 211 15.79 8.00 4.80
N MET A 212 14.54 7.70 5.18
CA MET A 212 13.40 8.53 4.84
C MET A 212 13.28 9.78 5.73
N CYS A 213 13.71 9.72 6.99
CA CYS A 213 13.87 10.92 7.81
C CYS A 213 14.91 11.87 7.22
N ASP A 214 16.05 11.35 6.72
CA ASP A 214 17.01 12.17 5.98
C ASP A 214 16.38 12.78 4.73
N ALA A 215 15.63 11.98 3.97
CA ALA A 215 15.01 12.42 2.72
C ALA A 215 14.05 13.60 2.92
N TYR A 216 13.30 13.58 4.03
CA TYR A 216 12.39 14.67 4.43
C TYR A 216 13.07 15.73 5.32
N ARG A 217 14.40 15.65 5.50
CA ARG A 217 15.18 16.57 6.33
C ARG A 217 14.63 16.71 7.76
N VAL A 218 14.14 15.60 8.33
CA VAL A 218 13.77 15.58 9.73
C VAL A 218 15.03 15.79 10.57
N PRO A 219 15.11 16.83 11.41
CA PRO A 219 16.32 17.12 12.17
C PRO A 219 16.78 15.91 13.01
N PRO A 220 18.08 15.67 13.13
CA PRO A 220 18.60 14.64 14.04
C PRO A 220 18.28 14.98 15.51
N GLY A 221 18.46 13.99 16.37
CA GLY A 221 18.21 14.14 17.81
C GLY A 221 16.88 13.58 18.28
N SER A 222 16.44 13.99 19.47
CA SER A 222 15.26 13.47 20.17
C SER A 222 13.98 13.48 19.32
N PRO A 223 13.61 14.55 18.58
CA PRO A 223 12.38 14.56 17.79
C PRO A 223 12.36 13.48 16.71
N ARG A 224 13.51 13.19 16.05
CA ARG A 224 13.63 12.11 15.06
C ARG A 224 13.50 10.74 15.73
N GLY A 225 14.15 10.53 16.87
CA GLY A 225 14.06 9.30 17.64
C GLY A 225 12.62 8.97 18.01
N VAL A 226 11.92 9.93 18.61
CA VAL A 226 10.49 9.80 19.00
C VAL A 226 9.62 9.48 17.78
N LEU A 227 9.82 10.14 16.63
CA LEU A 227 9.08 9.89 15.42
C LEU A 227 9.30 8.46 14.92
N ILE A 228 10.55 7.99 14.86
CA ILE A 228 10.89 6.65 14.39
C ILE A 228 10.31 5.60 15.35
N ASP A 229 10.41 5.78 16.65
CA ASP A 229 9.91 4.83 17.65
C ASP A 229 8.38 4.73 17.62
N TRP A 230 7.68 5.87 17.54
CA TRP A 230 6.23 5.90 17.34
C TRP A 230 5.80 5.16 16.07
N TRP A 231 6.46 5.48 14.95
CA TRP A 231 6.17 4.84 13.66
C TRP A 231 6.47 3.34 13.70
N ASN A 232 7.60 2.92 14.29
CA ASN A 232 7.95 1.51 14.45
C ASN A 232 6.91 0.74 15.28
N ALA A 233 6.44 1.33 16.37
CA ALA A 233 5.39 0.72 17.19
C ALA A 233 4.08 0.57 16.40
N ALA A 234 3.69 1.57 15.62
CA ALA A 234 2.49 1.55 14.80
C ALA A 234 2.59 0.51 13.66
N VAL A 235 3.72 0.46 12.95
CA VAL A 235 4.02 -0.54 11.91
C VAL A 235 4.00 -1.97 12.49
N THR A 236 4.55 -2.17 13.69
CA THR A 236 4.56 -3.48 14.34
C THR A 236 3.15 -3.94 14.70
N ARG A 237 2.29 -3.03 15.18
CA ARG A 237 0.87 -3.34 15.41
C ARG A 237 0.15 -3.71 14.11
N ALA A 238 0.35 -2.92 13.06
CA ALA A 238 -0.23 -3.17 11.74
C ALA A 238 0.18 -4.54 11.16
N ALA A 239 1.46 -4.88 11.23
CA ALA A 239 1.97 -6.17 10.77
C ALA A 239 1.34 -7.35 11.52
N ARG A 240 1.12 -7.23 12.84
CA ARG A 240 0.41 -8.27 13.63
C ARG A 240 -1.04 -8.43 13.19
N THR A 241 -1.72 -7.35 12.84
CA THR A 241 -3.11 -7.40 12.34
C THR A 241 -3.20 -8.12 11.00
N VAL A 242 -2.24 -7.92 10.12
CA VAL A 242 -2.21 -8.52 8.77
C VAL A 242 -1.76 -9.98 8.79
N HIS A 243 -0.77 -10.33 9.63
CA HIS A 243 -0.17 -11.66 9.68
C HIS A 243 -0.57 -12.49 10.90
N GLY A 244 -1.19 -11.88 11.93
CA GLY A 244 -1.62 -12.57 13.15
C GLY A 244 -2.90 -13.36 12.97
N ALA A 245 -3.02 -14.49 13.67
CA ALA A 245 -4.18 -15.33 13.72
C ALA A 245 -5.41 -14.57 14.24
N GLY A 246 -6.52 -14.59 13.47
CA GLY A 246 -7.88 -14.67 13.94
C GLY A 246 -8.35 -13.66 15.00
N ALA A 247 -8.41 -12.38 14.67
CA ALA A 247 -9.47 -11.53 15.22
C ALA A 247 -10.39 -11.19 14.04
N ALA A 248 -11.50 -11.92 13.95
CA ALA A 248 -12.59 -11.64 13.03
C ALA A 248 -13.11 -10.23 13.36
N ARG A 249 -12.69 -9.23 12.60
CA ARG A 249 -13.41 -7.95 12.55
C ARG A 249 -14.55 -8.15 11.57
N SER A 250 -15.69 -8.53 12.11
CA SER A 250 -16.98 -8.39 11.44
C SER A 250 -17.15 -6.89 11.17
N ILE A 251 -17.08 -6.51 9.91
CA ILE A 251 -17.53 -5.20 9.46
C ILE A 251 -18.87 -5.49 8.77
N CYS A 252 -19.95 -5.14 9.47
CA CYS A 252 -21.28 -4.98 8.88
C CYS A 252 -21.25 -3.89 7.80
#